data_0b15fe3224a6fd1fedb914dd40b3217c
#
_entry.id   0b15fe3224a6fd1fedb914dd40b3217c
#
_cell.length_a   1.000
_cell.length_b   1.000
_cell.length_c   1.000
_cell.angle_alpha   90.00
_cell.angle_beta   90.00
_cell.angle_gamma   90.00
#
_symmetry.space_group_name_H-M   'P 1'
#
loop_
_entity.id
_entity.type
_entity.pdbx_description
1 polymer ?
#
loop_
_entity_poly.entity_id
_entity_poly.type
_entity_poly.pdbx_seq_one_letter_code
_entity_poly.pdbx_strand_id
1 'polypeptide(L)'
;CSGRVGAYIDANTYHTTHGRPLAFATGLKLARPDLTVVVVTGDGDCLAIGGNHLIHACRRNLDITCLMLNNEIYGMTGGQASPTTASQRITTTTPAGNIEPSFDACALAQGAGASFVGREVTRQAPALKNLIKAAIAHKGFAFVEAFSDCTEINGRKNDLGESPEMLFAQKDAMRPAAPHEAPF
;
A
#
# COMPACT_ATOMS: atom_id res chain seq x y z
N CYS A 1 -7.12 5.23 -6.37
CA CYS A 1 -7.12 6.61 -5.81
C CYS A 1 -5.71 7.15 -5.59
N SER A 2 -4.71 6.29 -5.39
CA SER A 2 -3.30 6.66 -5.19
C SER A 2 -2.71 7.53 -6.32
N GLY A 3 -3.16 7.35 -7.56
CA GLY A 3 -2.72 8.15 -8.70
C GLY A 3 -2.99 9.67 -8.59
N ARG A 4 -3.78 10.10 -7.61
CA ARG A 4 -4.04 11.52 -7.36
C ARG A 4 -2.95 12.22 -6.53
N VAL A 5 -2.04 11.47 -5.92
CA VAL A 5 -1.02 12.03 -5.01
C VAL A 5 -0.22 13.17 -5.65
N GLY A 6 0.09 13.08 -6.94
CA GLY A 6 0.81 14.11 -7.66
C GLY A 6 0.14 15.49 -7.67
N ALA A 7 -1.19 15.57 -7.43
CA ALA A 7 -1.90 16.82 -7.32
C ALA A 7 -1.78 17.48 -5.93
N TYR A 8 -1.23 16.78 -4.95
CA TYR A 8 -1.15 17.21 -3.54
C TYR A 8 0.28 17.41 -3.03
N ILE A 9 1.28 17.12 -3.83
CA ILE A 9 2.68 17.26 -3.45
C ILE A 9 3.43 18.15 -4.46
N ASP A 10 4.34 18.97 -3.95
CA ASP A 10 5.26 19.77 -4.76
C ASP A 10 6.53 18.95 -5.04
N ALA A 11 6.44 18.04 -6.00
CA ALA A 11 7.54 17.18 -6.44
C ALA A 11 7.30 16.76 -7.90
N ASN A 12 8.36 16.37 -8.58
CA ASN A 12 8.23 15.78 -9.91
C ASN A 12 7.49 14.44 -9.81
N THR A 13 6.41 14.31 -10.56
CA THR A 13 5.59 13.11 -10.59
C THR A 13 5.55 12.48 -11.97
N TYR A 14 5.48 11.15 -11.99
CA TYR A 14 5.35 10.37 -13.21
C TYR A 14 4.24 9.32 -13.06
N HIS A 15 3.19 9.47 -13.87
CA HIS A 15 2.09 8.50 -13.91
C HIS A 15 2.47 7.32 -14.80
N THR A 16 2.32 6.12 -14.26
CA THR A 16 2.65 4.88 -14.98
C THR A 16 1.39 4.09 -15.32
N THR A 17 1.56 3.00 -16.06
CA THR A 17 0.49 2.03 -16.30
C THR A 17 0.14 1.29 -15.01
N HIS A 18 -1.14 1.04 -14.78
CA HIS A 18 -1.67 0.29 -13.63
C HIS A 18 -0.92 -1.04 -13.40
N GLY A 19 -0.53 -1.28 -12.17
CA GLY A 19 0.23 -2.45 -11.74
C GLY A 19 1.70 -2.45 -12.15
N ARG A 20 2.22 -1.37 -12.77
CA ARG A 20 3.59 -1.32 -13.30
C ARG A 20 4.52 -0.27 -12.64
N PRO A 21 4.10 0.50 -11.60
CA PRO A 21 4.94 1.60 -11.11
C PRO A 21 6.31 1.11 -10.62
N LEU A 22 6.39 -0.05 -9.97
CA LEU A 22 7.66 -0.60 -9.49
C LEU A 22 8.60 -1.04 -10.61
N ALA A 23 8.07 -1.47 -11.75
CA ALA A 23 8.89 -1.77 -12.92
C ALA A 23 9.50 -0.50 -13.53
N PHE A 24 8.70 0.57 -13.68
CA PHE A 24 9.19 1.87 -14.13
C PHE A 24 10.19 2.47 -13.13
N ALA A 25 9.89 2.44 -11.83
CA ALA A 25 10.78 2.92 -10.78
C ALA A 25 12.12 2.18 -10.76
N THR A 26 12.10 0.86 -11.01
CA THR A 26 13.33 0.06 -11.14
C THR A 26 14.20 0.59 -12.27
N GLY A 27 13.64 0.82 -13.47
CA GLY A 27 14.36 1.38 -14.61
C GLY A 27 14.89 2.78 -14.33
N LEU A 28 14.05 3.64 -13.73
CA LEU A 28 14.43 5.00 -13.37
C LEU A 28 15.61 5.01 -12.37
N LYS A 29 15.51 4.20 -11.30
CA LYS A 29 16.57 4.16 -10.27
C LYS A 29 17.88 3.61 -10.80
N LEU A 30 17.86 2.65 -11.72
CA LEU A 30 19.07 2.14 -12.38
C LEU A 30 19.69 3.18 -13.32
N ALA A 31 18.87 3.94 -14.04
CA ALA A 31 19.36 5.00 -14.95
C ALA A 31 19.82 6.26 -14.19
N ARG A 32 19.22 6.56 -13.05
CA ARG A 32 19.50 7.75 -12.23
C ARG A 32 19.57 7.34 -10.75
N PRO A 33 20.69 6.76 -10.32
CA PRO A 33 20.89 6.30 -8.94
C PRO A 33 20.85 7.42 -7.89
N ASP A 34 21.11 8.65 -8.32
CA ASP A 34 21.10 9.87 -7.50
C ASP A 34 19.69 10.30 -7.05
N LEU A 35 18.65 9.89 -7.77
CA LEU A 35 17.27 10.28 -7.45
C LEU A 35 16.73 9.56 -6.23
N THR A 36 16.02 10.30 -5.39
CA THR A 36 15.10 9.71 -4.41
C THR A 36 13.83 9.30 -5.14
N VAL A 37 13.54 8.00 -5.17
CA VAL A 37 12.39 7.44 -5.89
C VAL A 37 11.37 6.92 -4.89
N VAL A 38 10.18 7.52 -4.90
CA VAL A 38 9.04 7.10 -4.10
C VAL A 38 7.91 6.65 -5.02
N VAL A 39 7.49 5.42 -4.88
CA VAL A 39 6.33 4.86 -5.60
C VAL A 39 5.13 4.96 -4.69
N VAL A 40 4.04 5.61 -5.14
CA VAL A 40 2.75 5.62 -4.44
C VAL A 40 1.77 4.78 -5.25
N THR A 41 1.20 3.77 -4.63
CA THR A 41 0.37 2.75 -5.26
C THR A 41 -0.85 2.41 -4.39
N GLY A 42 -1.86 1.81 -4.96
CA GLY A 42 -2.99 1.23 -4.19
C GLY A 42 -2.78 -0.25 -3.92
N ASP A 43 -3.59 -0.81 -3.05
CA ASP A 43 -3.58 -2.24 -2.72
C ASP A 43 -3.81 -3.13 -3.94
N GLY A 44 -4.86 -2.87 -4.71
CA GLY A 44 -5.12 -3.62 -5.94
C GLY A 44 -4.05 -3.40 -7.01
N ASP A 45 -3.53 -2.18 -7.13
CA ASP A 45 -2.45 -1.84 -8.04
C ASP A 45 -1.16 -2.60 -7.71
N CYS A 46 -0.80 -2.63 -6.44
CA CYS A 46 0.44 -3.21 -5.94
C CYS A 46 0.41 -4.75 -5.86
N LEU A 47 -0.69 -5.31 -5.36
CA LEU A 47 -0.76 -6.71 -4.95
C LEU A 47 -1.47 -7.64 -5.95
N ALA A 48 -2.38 -7.08 -6.79
CA ALA A 48 -3.02 -7.86 -7.86
C ALA A 48 -2.10 -7.90 -9.08
N ILE A 49 -2.37 -7.03 -10.06
CA ILE A 49 -1.59 -7.00 -11.30
C ILE A 49 -0.11 -6.62 -11.08
N GLY A 50 0.19 -5.88 -10.01
CA GLY A 50 1.55 -5.46 -9.63
C GLY A 50 2.30 -6.46 -8.74
N GLY A 51 1.66 -7.51 -8.22
CA GLY A 51 2.24 -8.40 -7.22
C GLY A 51 3.58 -9.02 -7.63
N ASN A 52 3.71 -9.46 -8.87
CA ASN A 52 4.96 -9.95 -9.41
C ASN A 52 6.08 -8.88 -9.38
N HIS A 53 5.75 -7.63 -9.71
CA HIS A 53 6.72 -6.54 -9.68
C HIS A 53 7.12 -6.18 -8.25
N LEU A 54 6.20 -6.26 -7.28
CA LEU A 54 6.51 -6.06 -5.86
C LEU A 54 7.53 -7.10 -5.37
N ILE A 55 7.25 -8.39 -5.59
CA ILE A 55 8.14 -9.49 -5.17
C ILE A 55 9.55 -9.27 -5.73
N HIS A 56 9.66 -8.95 -7.03
CA HIS A 56 10.97 -8.76 -7.63
C HIS A 56 11.65 -7.43 -7.22
N ALA A 57 10.89 -6.38 -6.91
CA ALA A 57 11.46 -5.14 -6.38
C ALA A 57 12.04 -5.37 -4.96
N CYS A 58 11.31 -6.06 -4.08
CA CYS A 58 11.80 -6.47 -2.77
C CYS A 58 13.10 -7.28 -2.89
N ARG A 59 13.09 -8.33 -3.72
CA ARG A 59 14.25 -9.21 -3.92
C ARG A 59 15.49 -8.47 -4.46
N ARG A 60 15.30 -7.49 -5.35
CA ARG A 60 16.42 -6.70 -5.89
C ARG A 60 16.99 -5.71 -4.88
N ASN A 61 16.20 -5.37 -3.88
CA ASN A 61 16.56 -4.44 -2.80
C ASN A 61 17.17 -3.11 -3.28
N LEU A 62 16.65 -2.57 -4.38
CA LEU A 62 17.06 -1.25 -4.87
C LEU A 62 16.55 -0.16 -3.92
N ASP A 63 17.28 0.94 -3.82
CA ASP A 63 16.94 2.11 -3.00
C ASP A 63 15.68 2.83 -3.55
N ILE A 64 14.52 2.24 -3.32
CA ILE A 64 13.19 2.70 -3.73
C ILE A 64 12.25 2.56 -2.53
N THR A 65 11.49 3.62 -2.25
CA THR A 65 10.41 3.56 -1.26
C THR A 65 9.08 3.28 -1.96
N CYS A 66 8.41 2.20 -1.56
CA CYS A 66 7.05 1.87 -2.00
C CYS A 66 6.05 2.20 -0.89
N LEU A 67 5.22 3.21 -1.09
CA LEU A 67 4.10 3.57 -0.22
C LEU A 67 2.80 3.02 -0.81
N MET A 68 2.26 1.99 -0.21
CA MET A 68 0.99 1.39 -0.60
C MET A 68 -0.15 1.96 0.26
N LEU A 69 -1.12 2.61 -0.40
CA LEU A 69 -2.35 3.07 0.22
C LEU A 69 -3.37 1.93 0.17
N ASN A 70 -3.64 1.31 1.31
CA ASN A 70 -4.55 0.18 1.41
C ASN A 70 -5.91 0.63 1.95
N ASN A 71 -6.94 0.54 1.12
CA ASN A 71 -8.33 0.79 1.50
C ASN A 71 -9.24 -0.44 1.25
N GLU A 72 -8.63 -1.59 1.03
CA GLU A 72 -9.28 -2.90 0.88
C GLU A 72 -10.24 -3.01 -0.32
N ILE A 73 -10.11 -2.15 -1.33
CA ILE A 73 -11.02 -2.15 -2.48
C ILE A 73 -10.46 -1.38 -3.68
N TYR A 74 -10.89 -1.72 -4.90
CA TYR A 74 -10.74 -0.85 -6.06
C TYR A 74 -11.82 0.24 -6.03
N GLY A 75 -11.59 1.32 -5.29
CA GLY A 75 -12.60 2.37 -5.10
C GLY A 75 -12.91 3.14 -6.37
N MET A 76 -11.90 3.63 -7.09
CA MET A 76 -12.05 4.52 -8.24
C MET A 76 -12.78 3.86 -9.42
N THR A 77 -12.65 2.57 -9.61
CA THR A 77 -13.22 1.83 -10.75
C THR A 77 -14.60 1.26 -10.47
N GLY A 78 -15.17 1.50 -9.30
CA GLY A 78 -16.54 1.12 -8.97
C GLY A 78 -16.69 0.04 -7.91
N GLY A 79 -15.62 -0.31 -7.19
CA GLY A 79 -15.71 -1.12 -5.99
C GLY A 79 -15.55 -2.62 -6.19
N GLN A 80 -14.60 -3.01 -7.02
CA GLN A 80 -14.21 -4.42 -7.18
C GLN A 80 -13.40 -4.89 -5.95
N ALA A 81 -13.45 -6.17 -5.65
CA ALA A 81 -12.60 -6.77 -4.63
C ALA A 81 -11.12 -6.63 -5.00
N SER A 82 -10.30 -6.26 -4.04
CA SER A 82 -8.84 -6.24 -4.13
C SER A 82 -8.25 -7.44 -3.37
N PRO A 83 -6.96 -7.73 -3.51
CA PRO A 83 -6.34 -8.82 -2.75
C PRO A 83 -6.34 -8.61 -1.21
N THR A 84 -6.58 -7.40 -0.75
CA THR A 84 -6.67 -7.06 0.68
C THR A 84 -8.11 -6.94 1.19
N THR A 85 -9.11 -7.14 0.31
CA THR A 85 -10.51 -7.12 0.73
C THR A 85 -10.77 -8.21 1.75
N ALA A 86 -11.27 -7.81 2.92
CA ALA A 86 -11.52 -8.74 4.00
C ALA A 86 -12.60 -9.79 3.62
N SER A 87 -12.50 -10.96 4.22
CA SER A 87 -13.51 -12.02 4.04
C SER A 87 -14.90 -11.51 4.41
N GLN A 88 -15.91 -12.00 3.71
CA GLN A 88 -17.34 -11.63 3.84
C GLN A 88 -17.67 -10.19 3.40
N ARG A 89 -16.74 -9.37 3.00
CA ARG A 89 -17.02 -8.04 2.47
C ARG A 89 -17.78 -8.11 1.14
N ILE A 90 -18.82 -7.31 1.04
CA ILE A 90 -19.60 -7.15 -0.18
C ILE A 90 -18.91 -6.13 -1.09
N THR A 91 -18.62 -6.55 -2.31
CA THR A 91 -18.06 -5.67 -3.35
C THR A 91 -18.85 -5.81 -4.64
N THR A 92 -18.50 -5.03 -5.66
CA THR A 92 -19.17 -5.15 -6.98
C THR A 92 -18.89 -6.49 -7.63
N THR A 93 -17.74 -7.09 -7.39
CA THR A 93 -17.36 -8.40 -7.94
C THR A 93 -17.64 -9.56 -6.99
N THR A 94 -17.96 -9.30 -5.74
CA THR A 94 -18.32 -10.29 -4.72
C THR A 94 -19.63 -9.92 -4.03
N PRO A 95 -20.77 -9.92 -4.74
CA PRO A 95 -22.05 -9.44 -4.18
C PRO A 95 -22.59 -10.34 -3.06
N ALA A 96 -22.16 -11.60 -2.99
CA ALA A 96 -22.52 -12.55 -1.92
C ALA A 96 -21.51 -12.57 -0.75
N GLY A 97 -20.55 -11.64 -0.74
CA GLY A 97 -19.44 -11.61 0.19
C GLY A 97 -18.15 -12.20 -0.40
N ASN A 98 -17.01 -11.61 -0.04
CA ASN A 98 -15.71 -12.10 -0.44
C ASN A 98 -15.39 -13.42 0.28
N ILE A 99 -15.05 -14.47 -0.47
CA ILE A 99 -14.69 -15.78 0.07
C ILE A 99 -13.17 -16.00 0.13
N GLU A 100 -12.40 -15.13 -0.52
CA GLU A 100 -10.95 -15.26 -0.56
C GLU A 100 -10.32 -14.67 0.71
N PRO A 101 -9.24 -15.28 1.25
CA PRO A 101 -8.47 -14.66 2.31
C PRO A 101 -7.71 -13.44 1.81
N SER A 102 -7.66 -12.38 2.61
CA SER A 102 -6.90 -11.19 2.26
C SER A 102 -5.39 -11.40 2.42
N PHE A 103 -4.61 -10.76 1.55
CA PHE A 103 -3.16 -10.73 1.70
C PHE A 103 -2.72 -9.91 2.91
N ASP A 104 -1.73 -10.41 3.65
CA ASP A 104 -0.88 -9.58 4.49
C ASP A 104 0.27 -9.03 3.64
N ALA A 105 0.13 -7.77 3.22
CA ALA A 105 1.09 -7.13 2.33
C ALA A 105 2.47 -6.95 2.97
N CYS A 106 2.52 -6.69 4.28
CA CYS A 106 3.78 -6.56 5.01
C CYS A 106 4.51 -7.90 5.10
N ALA A 107 3.79 -8.97 5.43
CA ALA A 107 4.36 -10.33 5.47
C ALA A 107 4.86 -10.76 4.08
N LEU A 108 4.11 -10.44 3.02
CA LEU A 108 4.54 -10.71 1.64
C LEU A 108 5.83 -9.95 1.28
N ALA A 109 5.88 -8.65 1.56
CA ALA A 109 7.05 -7.82 1.26
C ALA A 109 8.29 -8.29 2.04
N GLN A 110 8.11 -8.64 3.33
CA GLN A 110 9.17 -9.19 4.18
C GLN A 110 9.65 -10.55 3.66
N GLY A 111 8.74 -11.46 3.35
CA GLY A 111 9.07 -12.78 2.79
C GLY A 111 9.75 -12.71 1.41
N ALA A 112 9.49 -11.64 0.65
CA ALA A 112 10.15 -11.35 -0.62
C ALA A 112 11.51 -10.65 -0.48
N GLY A 113 11.95 -10.30 0.74
CA GLY A 113 13.27 -9.74 1.02
C GLY A 113 13.34 -8.21 1.06
N ALA A 114 12.23 -7.50 1.27
CA ALA A 114 12.28 -6.07 1.53
C ALA A 114 13.06 -5.80 2.81
N SER A 115 14.04 -4.88 2.76
CA SER A 115 14.93 -4.59 3.89
C SER A 115 14.36 -3.60 4.91
N PHE A 116 13.24 -2.95 4.56
CA PHE A 116 12.44 -2.13 5.45
C PHE A 116 10.96 -2.40 5.18
N VAL A 117 10.20 -2.75 6.22
CA VAL A 117 8.76 -2.99 6.12
C VAL A 117 8.07 -2.33 7.31
N GLY A 118 7.00 -1.59 7.05
CA GLY A 118 6.22 -0.97 8.09
C GLY A 118 4.76 -0.75 7.70
N ARG A 119 3.88 -0.72 8.69
CA ARG A 119 2.44 -0.48 8.54
C ARG A 119 1.99 0.55 9.54
N GLU A 120 1.14 1.46 9.12
CA GLU A 120 0.49 2.43 10.00
C GLU A 120 -0.89 2.82 9.44
N VAL A 121 -1.78 3.25 10.31
CA VAL A 121 -3.09 3.77 9.91
C VAL A 121 -3.01 5.27 9.63
N THR A 122 -3.77 5.75 8.67
CA THR A 122 -3.82 7.19 8.33
C THR A 122 -4.30 8.05 9.49
N ARG A 123 -5.09 7.48 10.40
CA ARG A 123 -5.53 8.13 11.66
C ARG A 123 -4.37 8.56 12.55
N GLN A 124 -3.24 7.85 12.52
CA GLN A 124 -2.02 8.13 13.27
C GLN A 124 -1.04 8.94 12.40
N ALA A 125 -1.49 10.07 11.86
CA ALA A 125 -0.72 10.86 10.89
C ALA A 125 0.72 11.21 11.35
N PRO A 126 1.01 11.56 12.62
CA PRO A 126 2.38 11.79 13.06
C PRO A 126 3.26 10.53 13.00
N ALA A 127 2.72 9.38 13.39
CA ALA A 127 3.43 8.10 13.33
C ALA A 127 3.68 7.68 11.88
N LEU A 128 2.66 7.75 11.02
CA LEU A 128 2.77 7.47 9.58
C LEU A 128 3.80 8.39 8.90
N LYS A 129 3.79 9.69 9.22
CA LYS A 129 4.79 10.64 8.72
C LYS A 129 6.22 10.22 9.10
N ASN A 130 6.44 9.83 10.35
CA ASN A 130 7.75 9.38 10.82
C ASN A 130 8.18 8.07 10.16
N LEU A 131 7.26 7.14 9.97
CA LEU A 131 7.48 5.88 9.27
C LEU A 131 7.89 6.12 7.81
N ILE A 132 7.16 6.99 7.08
CA ILE A 132 7.49 7.36 5.69
C ILE A 132 8.86 8.03 5.62
N LYS A 133 9.19 8.93 6.54
CA LYS A 133 10.52 9.58 6.60
C LYS A 133 11.63 8.56 6.81
N ALA A 134 11.44 7.60 7.71
CA ALA A 134 12.40 6.53 7.96
C ALA A 134 12.57 5.64 6.72
N ALA A 135 11.48 5.31 6.04
CA ALA A 135 11.49 4.53 4.80
C ALA A 135 12.25 5.24 3.66
N ILE A 136 12.06 6.55 3.50
CA ILE A 136 12.78 7.35 2.48
C ILE A 136 14.28 7.47 2.82
N ALA A 137 14.62 7.51 4.10
CA ALA A 137 16.02 7.59 4.54
C ALA A 137 16.74 6.22 4.51
N HIS A 138 15.98 5.12 4.45
CA HIS A 138 16.52 3.77 4.39
C HIS A 138 17.29 3.53 3.10
N LYS A 139 18.38 2.74 3.17
CA LYS A 139 19.14 2.29 2.00
C LYS A 139 18.75 0.87 1.64
N GLY A 140 18.12 0.72 0.47
CA GLY A 140 17.51 -0.49 0.00
C GLY A 140 16.00 -0.32 -0.24
N PHE A 141 15.29 -1.41 -0.49
CA PHE A 141 13.86 -1.37 -0.77
C PHE A 141 13.06 -1.24 0.52
N ALA A 142 12.32 -0.14 0.61
CA ALA A 142 11.42 0.14 1.72
C ALA A 142 9.95 -0.03 1.28
N PHE A 143 9.20 -0.84 2.02
CA PHE A 143 7.76 -1.01 1.85
C PHE A 143 7.02 -0.41 3.04
N VAL A 144 6.10 0.48 2.78
CA VAL A 144 5.21 1.08 3.78
C VAL A 144 3.76 0.88 3.35
N GLU A 145 2.99 0.25 4.20
CA GLU A 145 1.55 0.15 4.05
C GLU A 145 0.86 1.22 4.91
N ALA A 146 0.14 2.11 4.26
CA ALA A 146 -0.72 3.09 4.90
C ALA A 146 -2.17 2.62 4.81
N PHE A 147 -2.73 2.17 5.93
CA PHE A 147 -4.11 1.73 6.01
C PHE A 147 -5.04 2.94 6.02
N SER A 148 -5.94 3.01 5.06
CA SER A 148 -6.87 4.12 4.85
C SER A 148 -8.30 3.63 4.68
N ASP A 149 -9.25 4.53 4.68
CA ASP A 149 -10.66 4.23 4.46
C ASP A 149 -11.09 4.42 3.00
N CYS A 150 -12.22 3.85 2.66
CA CYS A 150 -12.98 4.13 1.44
C CYS A 150 -14.48 4.20 1.82
N THR A 151 -14.94 5.37 2.24
CA THR A 151 -16.32 5.60 2.67
C THR A 151 -17.32 5.41 1.55
N GLU A 152 -16.98 5.87 0.34
CA GLU A 152 -17.90 5.92 -0.81
C GLU A 152 -18.33 4.53 -1.30
N ILE A 153 -17.42 3.57 -1.28
CA ILE A 153 -17.71 2.23 -1.81
C ILE A 153 -17.68 1.18 -0.69
N ASN A 154 -16.52 0.99 -0.05
CA ASN A 154 -16.36 -0.04 0.98
C ASN A 154 -17.25 0.25 2.20
N GLY A 155 -17.22 1.48 2.70
CA GLY A 155 -18.02 1.91 3.83
C GLY A 155 -19.53 1.72 3.58
N ARG A 156 -20.05 2.30 2.49
CA ARG A 156 -21.49 2.24 2.16
C ARG A 156 -21.99 0.83 1.86
N LYS A 157 -21.21 0.02 1.14
CA LYS A 157 -21.63 -1.35 0.79
C LYS A 157 -21.64 -2.31 1.98
N ASN A 158 -20.87 -2.01 3.01
CA ASN A 158 -20.66 -2.90 4.14
C ASN A 158 -21.09 -2.29 5.48
N ASP A 159 -21.83 -1.18 5.48
CA ASP A 159 -22.33 -0.47 6.66
C ASP A 159 -21.24 -0.19 7.70
N LEU A 160 -20.04 0.26 7.23
CA LEU A 160 -18.88 0.49 8.10
C LEU A 160 -18.88 1.87 8.76
N GLY A 161 -19.92 2.65 8.54
CA GLY A 161 -20.01 4.03 9.01
C GLY A 161 -19.32 5.04 8.11
N GLU A 162 -19.16 6.24 8.61
CA GLU A 162 -18.45 7.33 7.95
C GLU A 162 -16.93 7.24 8.20
N SER A 163 -16.16 8.15 7.59
CA SER A 163 -14.68 8.12 7.71
C SER A 163 -14.16 8.08 9.16
N PRO A 164 -14.69 8.88 10.10
CA PRO A 164 -14.23 8.81 11.48
C PRO A 164 -14.38 7.42 12.11
N GLU A 165 -15.56 6.80 11.96
CA GLU A 165 -15.84 5.47 12.52
C GLU A 165 -14.91 4.42 11.92
N MET A 166 -14.75 4.42 10.59
CA MET A 166 -13.84 3.50 9.90
C MET A 166 -12.39 3.65 10.37
N LEU A 167 -11.89 4.89 10.47
CA LEU A 167 -10.52 5.18 10.90
C LEU A 167 -10.27 4.80 12.37
N PHE A 168 -11.26 4.98 13.26
CA PHE A 168 -11.15 4.53 14.64
C PHE A 168 -11.15 3.00 14.72
N ALA A 169 -12.04 2.32 14.00
CA ALA A 169 -12.06 0.86 13.93
C ALA A 169 -10.75 0.26 13.44
N GLN A 170 -10.15 0.86 12.40
CA GLN A 170 -8.83 0.46 11.89
C GLN A 170 -7.74 0.62 12.93
N LYS A 171 -7.72 1.76 13.63
CA LYS A 171 -6.75 2.03 14.70
C LYS A 171 -6.89 1.02 15.85
N ASP A 172 -8.12 0.72 16.28
CA ASP A 172 -8.38 -0.18 17.41
C ASP A 172 -8.07 -1.65 17.06
N ALA A 173 -8.17 -2.01 15.78
CA ALA A 173 -7.79 -3.34 15.27
C ALA A 173 -6.27 -3.54 15.18
N MET A 174 -5.49 -2.46 15.09
CA MET A 174 -4.04 -2.54 14.98
C MET A 174 -3.38 -2.53 16.36
N ARG A 175 -2.34 -3.38 16.50
CA ARG A 175 -1.51 -3.44 17.69
C ARG A 175 -0.09 -3.01 17.34
N PRO A 176 0.62 -2.31 18.24
CA PRO A 176 2.05 -2.07 18.08
C PRO A 176 2.79 -3.41 17.92
N ALA A 177 3.59 -3.52 16.88
CA ALA A 177 4.48 -4.65 16.69
C ALA A 177 5.87 -4.29 17.23
N ALA A 178 6.54 -5.25 17.85
CA ALA A 178 7.96 -5.11 18.16
C ALA A 178 8.75 -5.03 16.84
N PRO A 179 9.84 -4.24 16.79
CA PRO A 179 10.75 -4.27 15.65
C PRO A 179 11.19 -5.71 15.40
N HIS A 180 11.00 -6.20 14.20
CA HIS A 180 11.49 -7.50 13.80
C HIS A 180 12.76 -7.31 13.00
N GLU A 181 13.85 -7.88 13.46
CA GLU A 181 15.09 -7.91 12.69
C GLU A 181 14.87 -8.76 11.45
N ALA A 182 15.22 -8.22 10.28
CA ALA A 182 15.17 -8.98 9.05
C ALA A 182 16.08 -10.22 9.17
N PRO A 183 15.65 -11.38 8.69
CA PRO A 183 16.41 -12.61 8.84
C PRO A 183 17.70 -12.68 8.00
N PHE A 184 18.10 -11.56 7.36
CA PHE A 184 19.32 -11.47 6.53
C PHE A 184 20.03 -10.14 6.73
#